data_19b391ea2a0e523bcdd187baad6a16fb
#
_entry.id   19b391ea2a0e523bcdd187baad6a16fb
#
_cell.length_a   1.000
_cell.length_b   1.000
_cell.length_c   1.000
_cell.angle_alpha   90.00
_cell.angle_beta   90.00
_cell.angle_gamma   90.00
#
_symmetry.space_group_name_H-M   'P 1'
#
loop_
_entity.id
_entity.type
_entity.pdbx_description
1 polymer ?
#
loop_
_entity_poly.entity_id
_entity_poly.type
_entity_poly.pdbx_seq_one_letter_code
_entity_poly.pdbx_strand_id
1 'polypeptide(L)'
;MAVIVFLFFVVFVIGLSLYLGNKAKTSSGYYAAGGKIHWSVNGIAFAGDYLSAASFLGICGMIATVGFDGFLYSIGYLAGWIVALFVVAEPLKRLGKYTFTDAVDANYNSRGIKLAAAISTLI
;
A
#
# COMPACT_ATOMS: atom_id res chain seq x y z
N MET A 1 21.24 -22.93 0.15
CA MET A 1 21.59 -21.54 -0.17
C MET A 1 20.36 -20.63 -0.23
N ALA A 2 19.37 -20.85 -1.10
CA ALA A 2 18.19 -19.98 -1.24
C ALA A 2 17.41 -19.77 0.07
N VAL A 3 17.16 -20.83 0.86
CA VAL A 3 16.44 -20.74 2.15
C VAL A 3 17.18 -19.87 3.17
N ILE A 4 18.50 -19.97 3.22
CA ILE A 4 19.31 -19.16 4.15
C ILE A 4 19.24 -17.69 3.78
N VAL A 5 19.34 -17.36 2.48
CA VAL A 5 19.22 -16.00 1.98
C VAL A 5 17.82 -15.45 2.28
N PHE A 6 16.78 -16.23 2.03
CA PHE A 6 15.40 -15.87 2.36
C PHE A 6 15.22 -15.55 3.85
N LEU A 7 15.64 -16.46 4.73
CA LEU A 7 15.56 -16.28 6.17
C LEU A 7 16.34 -15.05 6.65
N PHE A 8 17.51 -14.80 6.08
CA PHE A 8 18.29 -13.61 6.38
C PHE A 8 17.49 -12.33 6.07
N PHE A 9 16.90 -12.23 4.89
CA PHE A 9 16.06 -11.08 4.54
C PHE A 9 14.83 -10.94 5.42
N VAL A 10 14.15 -12.03 5.75
CA VAL A 10 12.99 -12.01 6.65
C VAL A 10 13.37 -11.47 8.03
N VAL A 11 14.44 -11.99 8.63
CA VAL A 11 14.93 -11.54 9.94
C VAL A 11 15.37 -10.08 9.89
N PHE A 12 16.06 -9.67 8.82
CA PHE A 12 16.49 -8.29 8.61
C PHE A 12 15.29 -7.33 8.54
N VAL A 13 14.27 -7.65 7.76
CA VAL A 13 13.06 -6.82 7.61
C VAL A 13 12.28 -6.74 8.93
N ILE A 14 12.12 -7.87 9.65
CA ILE A 14 11.48 -7.88 10.97
C ILE A 14 12.27 -7.01 11.96
N GLY A 15 13.58 -7.16 12.02
CA GLY A 15 14.44 -6.37 12.90
C GLY A 15 14.36 -4.87 12.61
N LEU A 16 14.40 -4.50 11.33
CA LEU A 16 14.25 -3.12 10.89
C LEU A 16 12.86 -2.56 11.25
N SER A 17 11.81 -3.33 11.03
CA SER A 17 10.43 -2.95 11.35
C SER A 17 10.25 -2.71 12.85
N LEU A 18 10.76 -3.58 13.70
CA LEU A 18 10.70 -3.41 15.15
C LEU A 18 11.51 -2.19 15.61
N TYR A 19 12.69 -1.98 15.05
CA TYR A 19 13.53 -0.83 15.37
C TYR A 19 12.86 0.51 15.01
N LEU A 20 12.28 0.59 13.81
CA LEU A 20 11.59 1.79 13.35
C LEU A 20 10.23 1.98 14.04
N GLY A 21 9.48 0.89 14.27
CA GLY A 21 8.19 0.92 14.95
C GLY A 21 8.27 1.44 16.38
N ASN A 22 9.33 1.13 17.11
CA ASN A 22 9.55 1.65 18.46
C ASN A 22 9.69 3.18 18.54
N LYS A 23 10.00 3.85 17.43
CA LYS A 23 10.08 5.32 17.36
C LYS A 23 8.71 5.97 17.11
N ALA A 24 7.73 5.23 16.62
CA ALA A 24 6.40 5.72 16.27
C ALA A 24 5.45 5.63 17.47
N LYS A 25 5.51 6.59 18.39
CA LYS A 25 4.69 6.60 19.62
C LYS A 25 3.31 7.25 19.47
N THR A 26 3.00 7.82 18.30
CA THR A 26 1.73 8.51 18.02
C THR A 26 1.06 7.91 16.79
N SER A 27 -0.28 8.03 16.70
CA SER A 27 -1.02 7.57 15.51
C SER A 27 -0.51 8.23 14.23
N SER A 28 -0.23 9.52 14.24
CA SER A 28 0.37 10.23 13.12
C SER A 28 1.78 9.72 12.78
N GLY A 29 2.57 9.38 13.80
CA GLY A 29 3.90 8.77 13.61
C GLY A 29 3.82 7.38 12.99
N TYR A 30 2.83 6.58 13.41
CA TYR A 30 2.65 5.22 12.93
C TYR A 30 2.14 5.16 11.48
N TYR A 31 1.07 5.90 11.16
CA TYR A 31 0.42 5.85 9.83
C TYR A 31 1.09 6.74 8.78
N ALA A 32 1.67 7.85 9.16
CA ALA A 32 2.19 8.85 8.22
C ALA A 32 3.62 9.33 8.53
N ALA A 33 4.32 8.65 9.43
CA ALA A 33 5.65 9.07 9.92
C ALA A 33 5.72 10.58 10.29
N GLY A 34 4.60 11.11 10.83
CA GLY A 34 4.46 12.53 11.15
C GLY A 34 4.45 13.48 9.96
N GLY A 35 4.21 12.97 8.75
CA GLY A 35 4.21 13.75 7.50
C GLY A 35 5.59 14.24 7.04
N LYS A 36 6.67 13.69 7.61
CA LYS A 36 8.06 14.15 7.38
C LYS A 36 8.81 13.33 6.33
N ILE A 37 8.19 12.33 5.73
CA ILE A 37 8.84 11.52 4.69
C ILE A 37 8.99 12.36 3.43
N HIS A 38 10.24 12.40 2.91
CA HIS A 38 10.50 13.05 1.64
C HIS A 38 9.77 12.33 0.51
N TRP A 39 9.24 13.07 -0.46
CA TRP A 39 8.44 12.51 -1.54
C TRP A 39 9.14 11.39 -2.33
N SER A 40 10.46 11.51 -2.56
CA SER A 40 11.23 10.50 -3.29
C SER A 40 11.31 9.17 -2.53
N VAL A 41 11.52 9.22 -1.20
CA VAL A 41 11.56 8.03 -0.34
C VAL A 41 10.20 7.35 -0.32
N ASN A 42 9.12 8.14 -0.22
CA ASN A 42 7.76 7.60 -0.26
C ASN A 42 7.44 6.97 -1.62
N GLY A 43 7.88 7.60 -2.73
CA GLY A 43 7.72 7.06 -4.08
C GLY A 43 8.45 5.73 -4.28
N ILE A 44 9.68 5.60 -3.79
CA ILE A 44 10.45 4.35 -3.85
C ILE A 44 9.79 3.26 -3.00
N ALA A 45 9.32 3.59 -1.79
CA ALA A 45 8.62 2.65 -0.92
C ALA A 45 7.33 2.15 -1.58
N PHE A 46 6.55 3.05 -2.17
CA PHE A 46 5.33 2.72 -2.90
C PHE A 46 5.60 1.84 -4.14
N ALA A 47 6.65 2.15 -4.90
CA ALA A 47 7.07 1.32 -6.02
C ALA A 47 7.49 -0.08 -5.56
N GLY A 48 8.19 -0.20 -4.44
CA GLY A 48 8.57 -1.48 -3.85
C GLY A 48 7.37 -2.32 -3.39
N ASP A 49 6.35 -1.68 -2.85
CA ASP A 49 5.10 -2.33 -2.45
C ASP A 49 4.29 -2.82 -3.67
N TYR A 50 4.26 -2.02 -4.73
CA TYR A 50 3.61 -2.40 -5.99
C TYR A 50 4.31 -3.55 -6.73
N LEU A 51 5.64 -3.62 -6.71
CA LEU A 51 6.46 -4.64 -7.35
C LEU A 51 6.39 -6.00 -6.61
N SER A 52 5.18 -6.49 -6.43
CA SER A 52 4.92 -7.81 -5.84
C SER A 52 5.23 -8.95 -6.81
N ALA A 53 5.21 -10.18 -6.29
CA ALA A 53 5.35 -11.38 -7.13
C ALA A 53 4.29 -11.44 -8.22
N ALA A 54 3.04 -11.01 -7.94
CA ALA A 54 1.96 -11.00 -8.91
C ALA A 54 2.19 -9.97 -10.02
N SER A 55 2.57 -8.73 -9.67
CA SER A 55 2.77 -7.67 -10.65
C SER A 55 4.06 -7.85 -11.45
N PHE A 56 5.14 -8.33 -10.84
CA PHE A 56 6.41 -8.50 -11.53
C PHE A 56 6.54 -9.87 -12.20
N LEU A 57 6.46 -10.96 -11.46
CA LEU A 57 6.62 -12.31 -12.01
C LEU A 57 5.39 -12.77 -12.79
N GLY A 58 4.18 -12.45 -12.30
CA GLY A 58 2.93 -12.84 -12.95
C GLY A 58 2.76 -12.18 -14.33
N ILE A 59 2.96 -10.87 -14.43
CA ILE A 59 2.86 -10.14 -15.70
C ILE A 59 3.97 -10.57 -16.67
N CYS A 60 5.21 -10.68 -16.19
CA CYS A 60 6.31 -11.17 -17.03
C CYS A 60 6.06 -12.60 -17.53
N GLY A 61 5.52 -13.47 -16.67
CA GLY A 61 5.15 -14.83 -17.03
C GLY A 61 4.04 -14.87 -18.07
N MET A 62 3.02 -14.03 -17.95
CA MET A 62 1.96 -13.91 -18.95
C MET A 62 2.49 -13.43 -20.32
N ILE A 63 3.34 -12.40 -20.33
CA ILE A 63 3.96 -11.91 -21.55
C ILE A 63 4.81 -12.99 -22.21
N ALA A 64 5.55 -13.78 -21.43
CA ALA A 64 6.38 -14.86 -21.94
C ALA A 64 5.56 -16.03 -22.54
N THR A 65 4.36 -16.29 -22.05
CA THR A 65 3.52 -17.42 -22.49
C THR A 65 2.49 -17.05 -23.54
N VAL A 66 1.86 -15.88 -23.40
CA VAL A 66 0.75 -15.40 -24.26
C VAL A 66 1.19 -14.32 -25.25
N GLY A 67 2.41 -13.80 -25.08
CA GLY A 67 2.94 -12.72 -25.90
C GLY A 67 2.43 -11.35 -25.47
N PHE A 68 2.35 -10.41 -26.41
CA PHE A 68 2.02 -9.00 -26.14
C PHE A 68 0.66 -8.80 -25.45
N ASP A 69 -0.30 -9.69 -25.68
CA ASP A 69 -1.63 -9.63 -25.06
C ASP A 69 -1.57 -9.77 -23.52
N GLY A 70 -0.54 -10.42 -22.98
CA GLY A 70 -0.29 -10.47 -21.55
C GLY A 70 -0.08 -9.09 -20.90
N PHE A 71 0.31 -8.08 -21.70
CA PHE A 71 0.47 -6.72 -21.24
C PHE A 71 -0.86 -6.01 -20.90
N LEU A 72 -1.98 -6.46 -21.47
CA LEU A 72 -3.32 -5.94 -21.17
C LEU A 72 -3.65 -6.06 -19.67
N TYR A 73 -3.14 -7.08 -19.01
CA TYR A 73 -3.28 -7.25 -17.57
C TYR A 73 -2.63 -6.11 -16.77
N SER A 74 -1.52 -5.57 -17.24
CA SER A 74 -0.82 -4.44 -16.62
C SER A 74 -1.52 -3.11 -16.81
N ILE A 75 -2.19 -2.91 -17.94
CA ILE A 75 -2.85 -1.63 -18.29
C ILE A 75 -3.96 -1.30 -17.31
N GLY A 76 -4.75 -2.29 -16.88
CA GLY A 76 -5.83 -2.10 -15.91
C GLY A 76 -5.32 -1.58 -14.56
N TYR A 77 -4.23 -2.12 -14.08
CA TYR A 77 -3.59 -1.65 -12.83
C TYR A 77 -3.04 -0.23 -12.97
N LEU A 78 -2.37 0.07 -14.07
CA LEU A 78 -1.83 1.40 -14.31
C LEU A 78 -2.94 2.46 -14.36
N ALA A 79 -4.01 2.19 -15.09
CA ALA A 79 -5.17 3.08 -15.17
C ALA A 79 -5.82 3.26 -13.80
N GLY A 80 -5.98 2.19 -13.02
CA GLY A 80 -6.51 2.24 -11.66
C GLY A 80 -5.67 3.12 -10.73
N TRP A 81 -4.35 3.03 -10.79
CA TRP A 81 -3.45 3.88 -10.01
C TRP A 81 -3.50 5.35 -10.40
N ILE A 82 -3.63 5.66 -11.69
CA ILE A 82 -3.79 7.04 -12.17
C ILE A 82 -5.08 7.63 -11.62
N VAL A 83 -6.19 6.90 -11.70
CA VAL A 83 -7.48 7.34 -11.14
C VAL A 83 -7.37 7.48 -9.62
N ALA A 84 -6.79 6.53 -8.92
CA ALA A 84 -6.60 6.59 -7.47
C ALA A 84 -5.78 7.84 -7.06
N LEU A 85 -4.72 8.16 -7.79
CA LEU A 85 -3.87 9.33 -7.49
C LEU A 85 -4.64 10.64 -7.63
N PHE A 86 -5.35 10.84 -8.75
CA PHE A 86 -6.00 12.12 -9.04
C PHE A 86 -7.37 12.28 -8.39
N VAL A 87 -8.12 11.21 -8.24
CA VAL A 87 -9.52 11.26 -7.77
C VAL A 87 -9.64 10.95 -6.28
N VAL A 88 -8.82 10.03 -5.76
CA VAL A 88 -8.98 9.51 -4.39
C VAL A 88 -7.95 10.08 -3.43
N ALA A 89 -6.68 10.13 -3.82
CA ALA A 89 -5.58 10.45 -2.91
C ALA A 89 -5.66 11.89 -2.39
N GLU A 90 -5.99 12.86 -3.22
CA GLU A 90 -6.06 14.25 -2.80
C GLU A 90 -7.24 14.54 -1.86
N PRO A 91 -8.48 14.10 -2.12
CA PRO A 91 -9.58 14.21 -1.16
C PRO A 91 -9.28 13.55 0.17
N LEU A 92 -8.71 12.34 0.18
CA LEU A 92 -8.34 11.65 1.42
C LEU A 92 -7.27 12.40 2.21
N LYS A 93 -6.27 12.94 1.53
CA LYS A 93 -5.22 13.76 2.15
C LYS A 93 -5.80 15.03 2.79
N ARG A 94 -6.75 15.69 2.13
CA ARG A 94 -7.43 16.89 2.65
C ARG A 94 -8.28 16.60 3.88
N LEU A 95 -8.89 15.42 3.97
CA LEU A 95 -9.64 14.97 5.15
C LEU A 95 -8.74 14.78 6.39
N GLY A 96 -7.43 14.64 6.22
CA GLY A 96 -6.48 14.44 7.33
C GLY A 96 -6.70 13.13 8.08
N LYS A 97 -7.32 12.14 7.44
CA LYS A 97 -7.62 10.82 7.99
C LYS A 97 -6.63 9.79 7.46
N TYR A 98 -6.38 8.74 8.25
CA TYR A 98 -5.36 7.75 7.94
C TYR A 98 -5.92 6.44 7.39
N THR A 99 -7.18 6.13 7.70
CA THR A 99 -7.82 4.88 7.29
C THR A 99 -9.06 5.13 6.47
N PHE A 100 -9.43 4.15 5.62
CA PHE A 100 -10.67 4.18 4.87
C PHE A 100 -11.89 4.34 5.79
N THR A 101 -11.91 3.61 6.91
CA THR A 101 -12.97 3.69 7.91
C THR A 101 -13.11 5.10 8.48
N ASP A 102 -11.99 5.77 8.79
CA ASP A 102 -12.02 7.14 9.31
C ASP A 102 -12.51 8.16 8.26
N ALA A 103 -12.17 7.95 7.00
CA ALA A 103 -12.62 8.80 5.90
C ALA A 103 -14.15 8.69 5.68
N VAL A 104 -14.69 7.48 5.76
CA VAL A 104 -16.13 7.24 5.65
C VAL A 104 -16.87 7.79 6.86
N ASP A 105 -16.35 7.59 8.09
CA ASP A 105 -16.93 8.12 9.32
C ASP A 105 -16.98 9.66 9.33
N ALA A 106 -15.96 10.32 8.79
CA ALA A 106 -15.92 11.77 8.69
C ALA A 106 -17.07 12.37 7.87
N ASN A 107 -17.56 11.63 6.86
CA ASN A 107 -18.65 12.09 6.01
C ASN A 107 -20.03 11.73 6.55
N TYR A 108 -20.19 10.56 7.13
CA TYR A 108 -21.50 10.00 7.50
C TYR A 108 -21.79 10.02 9.00
N ASN A 109 -20.76 10.10 9.84
CA ASN A 109 -20.84 10.13 11.31
C ASN A 109 -21.83 9.09 11.90
N SER A 110 -21.84 7.88 11.34
CA SER A 110 -22.74 6.79 11.70
C SER A 110 -22.00 5.57 12.18
N ARG A 111 -22.36 5.08 13.37
CA ARG A 111 -21.74 3.87 13.96
C ARG A 111 -21.92 2.63 13.09
N GLY A 112 -23.09 2.48 12.43
CA GLY A 112 -23.36 1.36 11.55
C GLY A 112 -22.47 1.36 10.30
N ILE A 113 -22.30 2.51 9.67
CA ILE A 113 -21.45 2.68 8.49
C ILE A 113 -19.96 2.45 8.87
N LYS A 114 -19.54 2.96 10.01
CA LYS A 114 -18.18 2.74 10.53
C LYS A 114 -17.90 1.25 10.78
N LEU A 115 -18.86 0.53 11.37
CA LEU A 115 -18.73 -0.91 11.60
C LEU A 115 -18.67 -1.68 10.26
N ALA A 116 -19.54 -1.35 9.32
CA ALA A 116 -19.54 -1.98 8.00
C ALA A 116 -18.24 -1.73 7.23
N ALA A 117 -17.70 -0.50 7.27
CA ALA A 117 -16.43 -0.16 6.66
C ALA A 117 -15.25 -0.91 7.33
N ALA A 118 -15.26 -1.04 8.67
CA ALA A 118 -14.25 -1.80 9.39
C ALA A 118 -14.28 -3.30 9.03
N ILE A 119 -15.45 -3.90 8.97
CA ILE A 119 -15.64 -5.31 8.56
C ILE A 119 -15.16 -5.51 7.12
N SER A 120 -15.55 -4.62 6.21
CA SER A 120 -15.11 -4.66 4.79
C SER A 120 -13.59 -4.55 4.61
N THR A 121 -12.89 -3.97 5.57
CA THR A 121 -11.42 -3.84 5.51
C THR A 121 -10.73 -5.09 6.05
N LEU A 122 -11.42 -5.92 6.86
CA LEU A 122 -10.89 -7.13 7.46
C LEU A 122 -11.09 -8.39 6.61
N ILE A 123 -12.03 -8.38 5.66
CA ILE A 123 -12.33 -9.47 4.72
C ILE A 123 -11.50 -9.31 3.44
#